data_c066e9fdfbd5f6e2b919b74fbe4efe0f
#
_entry.id   c066e9fdfbd5f6e2b919b74fbe4efe0f
#
_cell.length_a   1.000
_cell.length_b   1.000
_cell.length_c   1.000
_cell.angle_alpha   90.00
_cell.angle_beta   90.00
_cell.angle_gamma   90.00
#
_symmetry.space_group_name_H-M   'P 1'
#
loop_
_entity.id
_entity.type
_entity.pdbx_description
1 polymer ?
#
loop_
_entity_poly.entity_id
_entity_poly.type
_entity_poly.pdbx_seq_one_letter_code
_entity_poly.pdbx_strand_id
1 'polypeptide(L)'
;MKLTNSWARLRRRRVIVDEKRCVECDFCKTVNVCRSPDQCIGCLSCFYACPYEARMIIEEEVEERLIKITVDGVEYNVPDGISVKEALQRIGVEFKPPGSRGLTAPCNLGGCWACAVLINGELERTCINPVRDGMKISLNIDEVEPLRIVHGPEPHRVGGKATPWFEVDGYGYVESAIWVAGCNLRCPQCQNYHVTYDNSGKPLTPREAAERLTECRSIYNTPGIAVSGGEPTLNRRWLIELFRNLREMNPKTRLHLDSNGTILTEDYVDELVEAGCNNIGVEPKAGRLDTYMTITGINDRSLAEKYFTNSWKILEYLVERYSDKVYIGAGFAYNSEWMSFEEVAEIGDKVAAIDPRLQVTVLDYFPTFRRRYIKRPSVDEMLKVKKILEERGLKTVIVQTRTGHIGPGNRSA
;
A
#
# COMPACT_ATOMS: atom_id res chain seq x y z
N MET A 1 -41.85 32.71 -4.81
CA MET A 1 -40.62 32.33 -5.55
C MET A 1 -39.49 32.26 -4.50
N LYS A 2 -39.21 31.06 -3.92
CA LYS A 2 -38.09 30.88 -3.01
C LYS A 2 -36.81 30.85 -3.88
N LEU A 3 -35.98 31.87 -3.73
CA LEU A 3 -34.60 31.86 -4.23
C LEU A 3 -33.90 30.67 -3.54
N THR A 4 -33.82 29.53 -4.23
CA THR A 4 -32.94 28.45 -3.79
C THR A 4 -31.55 28.97 -3.90
N ASN A 5 -30.81 29.03 -2.78
CA ASN A 5 -29.39 29.35 -2.76
C ASN A 5 -28.69 28.44 -3.78
N SER A 6 -28.24 29.03 -4.89
CA SER A 6 -27.49 28.31 -5.94
C SER A 6 -26.01 28.19 -5.64
N TRP A 7 -25.58 28.58 -4.45
CA TRP A 7 -24.20 28.64 -3.99
C TRP A 7 -24.04 28.00 -2.62
N ALA A 8 -22.89 27.37 -2.38
CA ALA A 8 -22.49 26.80 -1.11
C ALA A 8 -21.13 27.39 -0.65
N ARG A 9 -21.03 27.77 0.63
CA ARG A 9 -19.75 28.08 1.27
C ARG A 9 -19.07 26.81 1.68
N LEU A 10 -17.80 26.65 1.35
CA LEU A 10 -16.99 25.52 1.77
C LEU A 10 -15.53 25.92 2.02
N ARG A 11 -14.89 25.19 2.92
CA ARG A 11 -13.44 25.25 3.12
C ARG A 11 -12.79 24.26 2.15
N ARG A 12 -12.01 24.79 1.22
CA ARG A 12 -11.35 24.01 0.18
C ARG A 12 -9.84 23.98 0.41
N ARG A 13 -9.27 22.80 0.24
CA ARG A 13 -7.81 22.64 0.15
C ARG A 13 -7.37 22.75 -1.29
N ARG A 14 -6.27 23.48 -1.52
CA ARG A 14 -5.59 23.52 -2.80
C ARG A 14 -4.13 23.17 -2.65
N VAL A 15 -3.54 22.63 -3.69
CA VAL A 15 -2.10 22.37 -3.75
C VAL A 15 -1.45 23.41 -4.64
N ILE A 16 -0.51 24.15 -4.09
CA ILE A 16 0.33 25.11 -4.81
C ILE A 16 1.79 24.63 -4.86
N VAL A 17 2.59 25.24 -5.72
CA VAL A 17 4.03 24.94 -5.85
C VAL A 17 4.84 25.97 -5.09
N ASP A 18 5.76 25.52 -4.25
CA ASP A 18 6.85 26.32 -3.74
C ASP A 18 7.99 26.31 -4.77
N GLU A 19 8.13 27.36 -5.53
CA GLU A 19 9.12 27.49 -6.61
C GLU A 19 10.56 27.42 -6.09
N LYS A 20 10.81 27.78 -4.83
CA LYS A 20 12.15 27.71 -4.21
C LYS A 20 12.57 26.27 -3.91
N ARG A 21 11.62 25.38 -3.66
CA ARG A 21 11.86 23.95 -3.40
C ARG A 21 11.70 23.08 -4.63
N CYS A 22 10.98 23.55 -5.64
CA CYS A 22 10.72 22.80 -6.85
C CYS A 22 11.98 22.74 -7.72
N VAL A 23 12.49 21.53 -7.94
CA VAL A 23 13.65 21.28 -8.81
C VAL A 23 13.22 20.81 -10.20
N GLU A 24 11.96 20.98 -10.56
CA GLU A 24 11.38 20.64 -11.88
C GLU A 24 11.63 19.20 -12.32
N CYS A 25 11.72 18.26 -11.39
CA CYS A 25 11.97 16.84 -11.69
C CYS A 25 10.78 16.12 -12.36
N ASP A 26 9.66 16.78 -12.53
CA ASP A 26 8.40 16.32 -13.13
C ASP A 26 7.79 15.03 -12.55
N PHE A 27 8.39 14.43 -11.54
CA PHE A 27 7.89 13.18 -10.95
C PHE A 27 6.42 13.26 -10.56
N CYS A 28 5.99 14.34 -9.87
CA CYS A 28 4.59 14.50 -9.48
C CYS A 28 3.63 14.69 -10.66
N LYS A 29 4.11 15.03 -11.86
CA LYS A 29 3.31 15.09 -13.07
C LYS A 29 3.31 13.75 -13.82
N THR A 30 4.41 13.01 -13.76
CA THR A 30 4.55 11.70 -14.44
C THR A 30 3.68 10.65 -13.79
N VAL A 31 3.72 10.54 -12.44
CA VAL A 31 2.96 9.52 -11.70
C VAL A 31 1.53 9.93 -11.38
N ASN A 32 1.15 11.21 -11.60
CA ASN A 32 -0.20 11.69 -11.29
C ASN A 32 -0.83 12.36 -12.50
N VAL A 33 -2.00 11.86 -12.86
CA VAL A 33 -2.92 12.56 -13.76
C VAL A 33 -3.78 13.51 -12.94
N CYS A 34 -3.53 14.81 -13.08
CA CYS A 34 -4.44 15.81 -12.52
C CYS A 34 -5.72 15.86 -13.37
N ARG A 35 -6.82 15.40 -12.81
CA ARG A 35 -8.13 15.37 -13.46
C ARG A 35 -8.84 16.72 -13.46
N SER A 36 -8.28 17.70 -12.77
CA SER A 36 -8.82 19.07 -12.67
C SER A 36 -7.68 20.10 -12.62
N PRO A 37 -6.93 20.29 -13.73
CA PRO A 37 -5.77 21.17 -13.74
C PRO A 37 -6.15 22.65 -13.53
N ASP A 38 -7.31 23.07 -14.04
CA ASP A 38 -7.76 24.46 -13.97
C ASP A 38 -8.40 24.81 -12.63
N GLN A 39 -8.97 23.81 -11.94
CA GLN A 39 -9.64 24.00 -10.65
C GLN A 39 -9.24 22.87 -9.68
N CYS A 40 -8.25 23.13 -8.82
CA CYS A 40 -7.77 22.13 -7.89
C CYS A 40 -8.86 21.71 -6.89
N ILE A 41 -9.22 20.41 -6.91
CA ILE A 41 -10.21 19.81 -6.01
C ILE A 41 -9.62 19.32 -4.68
N GLY A 42 -8.34 19.61 -4.39
CA GLY A 42 -7.69 19.22 -3.14
C GLY A 42 -7.52 17.72 -2.91
N CYS A 43 -7.40 16.91 -3.97
CA CYS A 43 -7.20 15.45 -3.85
C CYS A 43 -5.84 15.06 -3.24
N LEU A 44 -4.89 16.00 -3.18
CA LEU A 44 -3.55 15.88 -2.56
C LEU A 44 -2.62 14.85 -3.22
N SER A 45 -2.97 14.18 -4.32
CA SER A 45 -2.11 13.17 -4.94
C SER A 45 -0.74 13.73 -5.32
N CYS A 46 -0.68 14.89 -5.97
CA CYS A 46 0.59 15.55 -6.33
C CYS A 46 1.39 16.05 -5.12
N PHE A 47 0.72 16.39 -4.01
CA PHE A 47 1.38 16.77 -2.75
C PHE A 47 2.14 15.59 -2.18
N TYR A 48 1.47 14.43 -2.02
CA TYR A 48 2.11 13.24 -1.47
C TYR A 48 3.17 12.65 -2.40
N ALA A 49 3.01 12.77 -3.71
CA ALA A 49 3.98 12.27 -4.68
C ALA A 49 5.26 13.11 -4.76
N CYS A 50 5.26 14.37 -4.29
CA CYS A 50 6.43 15.24 -4.43
C CYS A 50 7.62 14.77 -3.56
N PRO A 51 8.75 14.33 -4.16
CA PRO A 51 9.90 13.87 -3.40
C PRO A 51 10.72 15.00 -2.78
N TYR A 52 10.47 16.27 -3.18
CA TYR A 52 11.16 17.46 -2.68
C TYR A 52 10.31 18.31 -1.74
N GLU A 53 9.08 17.84 -1.42
CA GLU A 53 8.12 18.56 -0.59
C GLU A 53 7.86 20.01 -1.08
N ALA A 54 7.99 20.21 -2.39
CA ALA A 54 7.76 21.50 -3.06
C ALA A 54 6.27 21.76 -3.35
N ARG A 55 5.38 20.83 -3.00
CA ARG A 55 3.93 20.99 -3.07
C ARG A 55 3.42 21.34 -1.68
N MET A 56 2.70 22.45 -1.57
CA MET A 56 2.15 22.96 -0.31
C MET A 56 0.63 22.93 -0.34
N ILE A 57 0.01 22.64 0.79
CA ILE A 57 -1.44 22.71 0.96
C ILE A 57 -1.79 24.11 1.49
N ILE A 58 -2.71 24.76 0.82
CA ILE A 58 -3.37 25.97 1.33
C ILE A 58 -4.86 25.65 1.54
N GLU A 59 -5.45 26.31 2.53
CA GLU A 59 -6.89 26.23 2.79
C GLU A 59 -7.51 27.60 2.56
N GLU A 60 -8.61 27.65 1.84
CA GLU A 60 -9.35 28.84 1.50
C GLU A 60 -10.86 28.65 1.71
N GLU A 61 -11.54 29.70 2.13
CA GLU A 61 -13.00 29.72 2.09
C GLU A 61 -13.45 30.20 0.71
N VAL A 62 -14.31 29.41 0.07
CA VAL A 62 -14.83 29.67 -1.27
C VAL A 62 -16.34 29.55 -1.31
N GLU A 63 -16.96 30.33 -2.19
CA GLU A 63 -18.35 30.13 -2.59
C GLU A 63 -18.38 29.42 -3.92
N GLU A 64 -18.94 28.21 -3.96
CA GLU A 64 -19.04 27.41 -5.17
C GLU A 64 -20.49 27.23 -5.62
N ARG A 65 -20.69 27.22 -6.91
CA ARG A 65 -22.00 26.98 -7.51
C ARG A 65 -22.44 25.56 -7.17
N LEU A 66 -23.73 25.40 -6.88
CA LEU A 66 -24.34 24.07 -6.79
C LEU A 66 -24.60 23.53 -8.20
N ILE A 67 -24.15 22.31 -8.42
CA ILE A 67 -24.37 21.54 -9.65
C ILE A 67 -25.21 20.31 -9.35
N LYS A 68 -25.86 19.77 -10.35
CA LYS A 68 -26.70 18.57 -10.23
C LYS A 68 -25.92 17.31 -10.55
N ILE A 69 -26.05 16.29 -9.72
CA ILE A 69 -25.60 14.93 -10.02
C ILE A 69 -26.75 13.95 -9.76
N THR A 70 -26.71 12.80 -10.39
CA THR A 70 -27.65 11.70 -10.13
C THR A 70 -26.89 10.54 -9.51
N VAL A 71 -27.31 10.05 -8.34
CA VAL A 71 -26.71 8.89 -7.67
C VAL A 71 -27.80 7.83 -7.51
N ASP A 72 -27.61 6.67 -8.11
CA ASP A 72 -28.56 5.55 -8.14
C ASP A 72 -30.01 6.00 -8.48
N GLY A 73 -30.11 6.89 -9.47
CA GLY A 73 -31.41 7.42 -9.96
C GLY A 73 -31.97 8.60 -9.18
N VAL A 74 -31.35 9.02 -8.08
CA VAL A 74 -31.80 10.17 -7.26
C VAL A 74 -30.96 11.41 -7.57
N GLU A 75 -31.61 12.55 -7.81
CA GLU A 75 -30.93 13.84 -8.06
C GLU A 75 -30.49 14.51 -6.74
N TYR A 76 -29.28 15.03 -6.75
CA TYR A 76 -28.69 15.81 -5.66
C TYR A 76 -28.02 17.09 -6.17
N ASN A 77 -28.04 18.14 -5.34
CA ASN A 77 -27.27 19.34 -5.58
C ASN A 77 -26.02 19.30 -4.69
N VAL A 78 -24.86 19.41 -5.30
CA VAL A 78 -23.55 19.38 -4.62
C VAL A 78 -22.70 20.56 -5.09
N PRO A 79 -21.75 21.05 -4.27
CA PRO A 79 -20.83 22.09 -4.72
C PRO A 79 -19.97 21.64 -5.90
N ASP A 80 -19.73 22.52 -6.86
CA ASP A 80 -18.69 22.33 -7.87
C ASP A 80 -17.29 22.39 -7.22
N GLY A 81 -16.24 21.96 -7.95
CA GLY A 81 -14.86 22.07 -7.48
C GLY A 81 -14.46 21.13 -6.34
N ILE A 82 -15.23 20.10 -6.04
CA ILE A 82 -14.92 19.03 -5.09
C ILE A 82 -14.73 17.68 -5.79
N SER A 83 -14.16 16.70 -5.07
CA SER A 83 -14.07 15.32 -5.59
C SER A 83 -15.43 14.62 -5.55
N VAL A 84 -15.62 13.62 -6.43
CA VAL A 84 -16.80 12.74 -6.39
C VAL A 84 -16.92 12.07 -5.02
N LYS A 85 -15.80 11.66 -4.39
CA LYS A 85 -15.82 11.13 -3.03
C LYS A 85 -16.43 12.11 -2.03
N GLU A 86 -15.99 13.36 -2.05
CA GLU A 86 -16.53 14.39 -1.16
C GLU A 86 -18.00 14.67 -1.44
N ALA A 87 -18.41 14.72 -2.72
CA ALA A 87 -19.79 14.89 -3.10
C ALA A 87 -20.67 13.74 -2.54
N LEU A 88 -20.24 12.49 -2.69
CA LEU A 88 -20.94 11.33 -2.15
C LEU A 88 -21.04 11.37 -0.63
N GLN A 89 -19.98 11.76 0.08
CA GLN A 89 -20.00 11.90 1.55
C GLN A 89 -21.01 12.98 2.00
N ARG A 90 -21.09 14.11 1.27
CA ARG A 90 -22.02 15.21 1.58
C ARG A 90 -23.49 14.82 1.43
N ILE A 91 -23.80 13.87 0.56
CA ILE A 91 -25.19 13.35 0.40
C ILE A 91 -25.46 12.12 1.28
N GLY A 92 -24.53 11.75 2.19
CA GLY A 92 -24.74 10.69 3.17
C GLY A 92 -24.23 9.30 2.76
N VAL A 93 -23.49 9.17 1.63
CA VAL A 93 -22.86 7.89 1.25
C VAL A 93 -21.69 7.61 2.19
N GLU A 94 -21.75 6.48 2.87
CA GLU A 94 -20.71 6.04 3.80
C GLU A 94 -19.62 5.27 3.08
N PHE A 95 -18.35 5.68 3.25
CA PHE A 95 -17.17 4.90 2.89
C PHE A 95 -16.76 4.04 4.09
N LYS A 96 -16.83 2.74 3.94
CA LYS A 96 -16.50 1.79 5.00
C LYS A 96 -15.03 1.89 5.42
N PRO A 97 -14.68 1.42 6.63
CA PRO A 97 -13.28 1.37 7.06
C PRO A 97 -12.40 0.58 6.07
N PRO A 98 -11.11 0.96 5.92
CA PRO A 98 -10.15 0.18 5.12
C PRO A 98 -10.11 -1.30 5.52
N GLY A 99 -10.00 -2.20 4.55
CA GLY A 99 -10.04 -3.65 4.76
C GLY A 99 -11.44 -4.28 4.73
N SER A 100 -12.50 -3.47 4.89
CA SER A 100 -13.89 -3.95 4.81
C SER A 100 -14.29 -4.33 3.38
N ARG A 101 -15.33 -5.16 3.26
CA ARG A 101 -16.01 -5.40 1.98
C ARG A 101 -16.86 -4.19 1.59
N GLY A 102 -16.96 -3.89 0.30
CA GLY A 102 -17.74 -2.78 -0.26
C GLY A 102 -16.91 -1.53 -0.49
N LEU A 103 -17.58 -0.38 -0.60
CA LEU A 103 -16.96 0.89 -0.98
C LEU A 103 -16.06 1.43 0.14
N THR A 104 -14.76 1.55 -0.16
CA THR A 104 -13.74 2.09 0.77
C THR A 104 -12.88 3.12 0.02
N ALA A 105 -12.12 3.96 0.73
CA ALA A 105 -11.20 4.91 0.10
C ALA A 105 -9.84 5.00 0.84
N PRO A 106 -9.10 3.89 0.97
CA PRO A 106 -7.97 3.81 1.89
C PRO A 106 -6.74 4.60 1.45
N CYS A 107 -6.42 4.68 0.16
CA CYS A 107 -5.23 5.40 -0.29
C CYS A 107 -5.46 6.90 -0.48
N ASN A 108 -6.64 7.34 -0.90
CA ASN A 108 -6.97 8.71 -1.30
C ASN A 108 -5.98 9.32 -2.33
N LEU A 109 -5.34 8.50 -3.17
CA LEU A 109 -4.31 8.88 -4.14
C LEU A 109 -4.63 8.42 -5.56
N GLY A 110 -5.71 7.66 -5.74
CA GLY A 110 -6.15 7.14 -7.02
C GLY A 110 -5.51 5.81 -7.46
N GLY A 111 -4.43 5.34 -6.83
CA GLY A 111 -3.72 4.13 -7.26
C GLY A 111 -4.45 2.81 -6.96
N CYS A 112 -5.16 2.72 -5.82
CA CYS A 112 -5.70 1.43 -5.35
C CYS A 112 -7.06 1.03 -5.94
N TRP A 113 -7.82 1.93 -6.54
CA TRP A 113 -9.16 1.71 -7.12
C TRP A 113 -10.25 1.20 -6.17
N ALA A 114 -10.00 1.08 -4.88
CA ALA A 114 -10.98 0.60 -3.89
C ALA A 114 -12.19 1.54 -3.71
N CYS A 115 -12.07 2.78 -4.15
CA CYS A 115 -13.14 3.78 -4.13
C CYS A 115 -13.84 3.93 -5.49
N ALA A 116 -13.64 3.00 -6.43
CA ALA A 116 -14.23 3.09 -7.75
C ALA A 116 -15.74 2.83 -7.70
N VAL A 117 -16.47 3.59 -8.53
CA VAL A 117 -17.91 3.47 -8.79
C VAL A 117 -18.14 3.67 -10.27
N LEU A 118 -19.33 3.36 -10.79
CA LEU A 118 -19.65 3.69 -12.17
C LEU A 118 -19.98 5.19 -12.26
N ILE A 119 -19.23 5.91 -13.09
CA ILE A 119 -19.46 7.31 -13.43
C ILE A 119 -19.77 7.38 -14.90
N ASN A 120 -20.99 7.78 -15.25
CA ASN A 120 -21.50 7.80 -16.62
C ASN A 120 -21.34 6.46 -17.37
N GLY A 121 -21.42 5.34 -16.63
CA GLY A 121 -21.30 3.98 -17.16
C GLY A 121 -19.89 3.40 -17.16
N GLU A 122 -18.87 4.17 -16.81
CA GLU A 122 -17.48 3.71 -16.72
C GLU A 122 -17.01 3.59 -15.26
N LEU A 123 -16.24 2.54 -14.95
CA LEU A 123 -15.66 2.36 -13.61
C LEU A 123 -14.57 3.40 -13.38
N GLU A 124 -14.74 4.29 -12.39
CA GLU A 124 -13.85 5.40 -12.11
C GLU A 124 -13.67 5.66 -10.61
N ARG A 125 -12.51 6.18 -10.25
CA ARG A 125 -12.10 6.45 -8.85
C ARG A 125 -12.72 7.73 -8.32
N THR A 126 -13.41 7.65 -7.22
CA THR A 126 -14.08 8.82 -6.62
C THR A 126 -13.13 9.82 -5.97
N CYS A 127 -11.99 9.35 -5.44
CA CYS A 127 -11.08 10.17 -4.62
C CYS A 127 -10.29 11.23 -5.41
N ILE A 128 -10.12 11.05 -6.74
CA ILE A 128 -9.34 11.97 -7.59
C ILE A 128 -10.14 12.55 -8.76
N ASN A 129 -11.35 12.08 -9.01
CA ASN A 129 -12.21 12.63 -10.05
C ASN A 129 -13.00 13.83 -9.53
N PRO A 130 -13.02 14.98 -10.26
CA PRO A 130 -13.88 16.10 -9.94
C PRO A 130 -15.33 15.73 -10.23
N VAL A 131 -16.25 16.20 -9.40
CA VAL A 131 -17.67 16.16 -9.72
C VAL A 131 -17.97 17.09 -10.90
N ARG A 132 -18.96 16.76 -11.74
CA ARG A 132 -19.37 17.55 -12.91
C ARG A 132 -20.90 17.62 -12.97
N ASP A 133 -21.40 18.76 -13.48
CA ASP A 133 -22.85 18.94 -13.70
C ASP A 133 -23.42 17.87 -14.64
N GLY A 134 -24.56 17.30 -14.28
CA GLY A 134 -25.21 16.22 -15.00
C GLY A 134 -24.56 14.83 -14.87
N MET A 135 -23.54 14.67 -14.00
CA MET A 135 -22.86 13.38 -13.78
C MET A 135 -23.83 12.35 -13.22
N LYS A 136 -23.80 11.14 -13.79
CA LYS A 136 -24.57 9.99 -13.32
C LYS A 136 -23.63 9.00 -12.62
N ILE A 137 -23.96 8.64 -11.39
CA ILE A 137 -23.14 7.76 -10.56
C ILE A 137 -23.97 6.55 -10.15
N SER A 138 -23.44 5.33 -10.32
CA SER A 138 -24.01 4.13 -9.69
C SER A 138 -23.02 3.54 -8.70
N LEU A 139 -23.53 3.27 -7.49
CA LEU A 139 -22.77 2.64 -6.41
C LEU A 139 -22.76 1.11 -6.50
N ASN A 140 -23.71 0.54 -7.27
CA ASN A 140 -23.72 -0.90 -7.54
C ASN A 140 -22.67 -1.26 -8.59
N ILE A 141 -21.63 -1.93 -8.15
CA ILE A 141 -20.50 -2.42 -8.96
C ILE A 141 -20.29 -3.93 -8.81
N ASP A 142 -21.27 -4.67 -8.31
CA ASP A 142 -21.09 -6.09 -7.96
C ASP A 142 -20.74 -6.95 -9.19
N GLU A 143 -21.30 -6.63 -10.34
CA GLU A 143 -21.02 -7.33 -11.61
C GLU A 143 -19.87 -6.73 -12.43
N VAL A 144 -19.27 -5.63 -11.96
CA VAL A 144 -18.16 -4.97 -12.67
C VAL A 144 -16.84 -5.51 -12.17
N GLU A 145 -15.97 -5.98 -13.06
CA GLU A 145 -14.63 -6.42 -12.66
C GLU A 145 -13.84 -5.33 -11.94
N PRO A 146 -13.26 -5.63 -10.78
CA PRO A 146 -12.45 -4.66 -10.06
C PRO A 146 -11.15 -4.37 -10.83
N LEU A 147 -10.67 -3.14 -10.71
CA LEU A 147 -9.45 -2.70 -11.37
C LEU A 147 -8.38 -2.29 -10.35
N ARG A 148 -7.10 -2.37 -10.77
CA ARG A 148 -5.97 -1.85 -10.00
C ARG A 148 -4.79 -1.52 -10.90
N ILE A 149 -4.05 -0.44 -10.57
CA ILE A 149 -2.78 -0.14 -11.25
C ILE A 149 -1.70 -1.08 -10.72
N VAL A 150 -0.99 -1.72 -11.65
CA VAL A 150 0.02 -2.74 -11.40
C VAL A 150 1.28 -2.42 -12.17
N HIS A 151 2.43 -2.53 -11.54
CA HIS A 151 3.76 -2.47 -12.13
C HIS A 151 4.40 -3.86 -12.15
N GLY A 152 5.18 -4.15 -13.16
CA GLY A 152 5.72 -5.47 -13.43
C GLY A 152 4.81 -6.28 -14.38
N PRO A 153 4.93 -7.63 -14.39
CA PRO A 153 5.75 -8.46 -13.50
C PRO A 153 7.24 -8.43 -13.81
N GLU A 154 8.03 -8.70 -12.77
CA GLU A 154 9.48 -8.86 -12.89
C GLU A 154 9.95 -10.11 -12.11
N PRO A 155 10.99 -10.84 -12.63
CA PRO A 155 11.59 -11.93 -11.88
C PRO A 155 12.47 -11.38 -10.75
N HIS A 156 12.29 -11.89 -9.53
CA HIS A 156 12.95 -11.42 -8.33
C HIS A 156 13.87 -12.49 -7.72
N ARG A 157 15.09 -12.10 -7.33
CA ARG A 157 16.10 -13.05 -6.84
C ARG A 157 16.03 -13.32 -5.35
N VAL A 158 15.56 -12.38 -4.58
CA VAL A 158 15.61 -12.45 -3.10
C VAL A 158 14.24 -12.72 -2.48
N GLY A 159 13.18 -12.35 -3.17
CA GLY A 159 11.82 -12.48 -2.67
C GLY A 159 11.43 -11.44 -1.60
N GLY A 160 10.27 -11.65 -1.02
CA GLY A 160 9.73 -10.83 0.05
C GLY A 160 9.90 -11.47 1.43
N LYS A 161 9.15 -10.98 2.42
CA LYS A 161 9.32 -11.37 3.83
C LYS A 161 8.95 -12.83 4.11
N ALA A 162 8.01 -13.39 3.35
CA ALA A 162 7.61 -14.78 3.44
C ALA A 162 8.10 -15.62 2.24
N THR A 163 9.18 -15.23 1.60
CA THR A 163 9.93 -16.12 0.70
C THR A 163 10.89 -16.95 1.55
N PRO A 164 10.73 -18.28 1.59
CA PRO A 164 11.55 -19.12 2.45
C PRO A 164 13.04 -18.96 2.13
N TRP A 165 13.86 -18.69 3.14
CA TRP A 165 15.31 -18.49 2.94
C TRP A 165 16.00 -19.69 2.29
N PHE A 166 15.55 -20.90 2.57
CA PHE A 166 16.12 -22.11 1.97
C PHE A 166 15.88 -22.23 0.46
N GLU A 167 14.94 -21.46 -0.11
CA GLU A 167 14.72 -21.37 -1.56
C GLU A 167 15.58 -20.31 -2.21
N VAL A 168 16.16 -19.37 -1.45
CA VAL A 168 16.99 -18.26 -1.95
C VAL A 168 18.42 -18.72 -2.25
N ASP A 169 18.72 -20.01 -2.07
CA ASP A 169 20.05 -20.58 -2.27
C ASP A 169 20.33 -20.80 -3.76
N GLY A 170 21.22 -19.99 -4.34
CA GLY A 170 21.74 -20.20 -5.70
C GLY A 170 21.57 -19.02 -6.67
N TYR A 171 21.78 -19.28 -7.97
CA TYR A 171 21.83 -18.27 -9.03
C TYR A 171 20.50 -18.04 -9.77
N GLY A 172 19.38 -18.46 -9.21
CA GLY A 172 18.07 -18.39 -9.84
C GLY A 172 17.21 -17.21 -9.39
N TYR A 173 16.06 -17.06 -10.04
CA TYR A 173 14.98 -16.23 -9.57
C TYR A 173 14.06 -17.05 -8.65
N VAL A 174 13.61 -16.47 -7.53
CA VAL A 174 12.79 -17.15 -6.52
C VAL A 174 11.30 -16.88 -6.67
N GLU A 175 10.94 -15.78 -7.32
CA GLU A 175 9.53 -15.46 -7.58
C GLU A 175 9.38 -14.48 -8.75
N SER A 176 8.23 -14.53 -9.42
CA SER A 176 7.75 -13.48 -10.32
C SER A 176 6.87 -12.54 -9.53
N ALA A 177 7.21 -11.26 -9.49
CA ALA A 177 6.59 -10.29 -8.59
C ALA A 177 5.92 -9.14 -9.34
N ILE A 178 4.78 -8.67 -8.81
CA ILE A 178 4.16 -7.41 -9.17
C ILE A 178 4.15 -6.45 -7.97
N TRP A 179 4.13 -5.16 -8.31
CA TRP A 179 3.97 -4.07 -7.34
C TRP A 179 2.72 -3.28 -7.66
N VAL A 180 1.78 -3.23 -6.70
CA VAL A 180 0.50 -2.54 -6.89
C VAL A 180 0.53 -1.12 -6.36
N ALA A 181 -0.11 -0.19 -7.06
CA ALA A 181 -0.16 1.22 -6.68
C ALA A 181 -1.10 1.50 -5.50
N GLY A 182 -0.85 2.60 -4.81
CA GLY A 182 -1.61 3.06 -3.65
C GLY A 182 -1.14 2.44 -2.34
N CYS A 183 -1.06 3.27 -1.29
CA CYS A 183 -0.77 2.85 0.08
C CYS A 183 -1.58 3.72 1.05
N ASN A 184 -1.93 3.20 2.20
CA ASN A 184 -2.56 3.95 3.30
C ASN A 184 -1.53 4.61 4.22
N LEU A 185 -0.25 4.24 4.12
CA LEU A 185 0.86 4.89 4.81
C LEU A 185 1.47 6.00 3.94
N ARG A 186 2.28 6.86 4.56
CA ARG A 186 2.94 8.01 3.93
C ARG A 186 4.45 8.05 4.22
N CYS A 187 5.08 6.89 4.29
CA CYS A 187 6.48 6.73 4.66
C CYS A 187 7.38 7.73 3.92
N PRO A 188 8.07 8.65 4.61
CA PRO A 188 9.00 9.59 3.96
C PRO A 188 10.20 8.88 3.31
N GLN A 189 10.44 7.63 3.71
CA GLN A 189 11.48 6.73 3.23
C GLN A 189 10.92 5.63 2.32
N CYS A 190 9.83 5.87 1.60
CA CYS A 190 9.22 4.83 0.76
C CYS A 190 10.18 4.39 -0.36
N GLN A 191 10.65 3.15 -0.34
CA GLN A 191 11.51 2.59 -1.38
C GLN A 191 10.74 2.40 -2.69
N ASN A 192 9.45 2.12 -2.61
CA ASN A 192 8.55 1.92 -3.75
C ASN A 192 7.72 3.17 -4.08
N TYR A 193 8.24 4.38 -3.81
CA TYR A 193 7.46 5.61 -3.98
C TYR A 193 6.95 5.83 -5.40
N HIS A 194 7.69 5.39 -6.42
CA HIS A 194 7.31 5.48 -7.82
C HIS A 194 6.08 4.63 -8.16
N VAL A 195 5.91 3.49 -7.52
CA VAL A 195 4.70 2.65 -7.60
C VAL A 195 3.61 3.17 -6.69
N THR A 196 3.95 3.44 -5.43
CA THR A 196 2.99 3.82 -4.38
C THR A 196 2.15 5.03 -4.76
N TYR A 197 2.76 6.03 -5.39
CA TYR A 197 2.10 7.29 -5.74
C TYR A 197 1.59 7.35 -7.17
N ASP A 198 1.67 6.25 -7.93
CA ASP A 198 1.16 6.22 -9.29
C ASP A 198 -0.37 6.14 -9.32
N ASN A 199 -0.99 7.09 -10.05
CA ASN A 199 -2.40 7.05 -10.41
C ASN A 199 -2.61 7.22 -11.93
N SER A 200 -1.53 7.24 -12.71
CA SER A 200 -1.51 7.46 -14.15
C SER A 200 -1.50 6.17 -14.97
N GLY A 201 -1.00 5.08 -14.39
CA GLY A 201 -0.89 3.79 -15.04
C GLY A 201 -2.24 3.22 -15.48
N LYS A 202 -2.22 2.41 -16.55
CA LYS A 202 -3.39 1.65 -16.98
C LYS A 202 -3.71 0.58 -15.93
N PRO A 203 -4.93 0.55 -15.38
CA PRO A 203 -5.29 -0.49 -14.43
C PRO A 203 -5.52 -1.83 -15.14
N LEU A 204 -5.33 -2.91 -14.38
CA LEU A 204 -5.57 -4.28 -14.81
C LEU A 204 -6.70 -4.91 -14.00
N THR A 205 -7.44 -5.82 -14.64
CA THR A 205 -8.32 -6.75 -13.92
C THR A 205 -7.49 -7.79 -13.16
N PRO A 206 -8.07 -8.50 -12.18
CA PRO A 206 -7.39 -9.60 -11.49
C PRO A 206 -6.89 -10.69 -12.44
N ARG A 207 -7.69 -11.02 -13.46
CA ARG A 207 -7.35 -12.05 -14.46
C ARG A 207 -6.18 -11.62 -15.34
N GLU A 208 -6.19 -10.41 -15.90
CA GLU A 208 -5.06 -9.88 -16.69
C GLU A 208 -3.75 -9.87 -15.89
N ALA A 209 -3.80 -9.48 -14.60
CA ALA A 209 -2.64 -9.49 -13.72
C ALA A 209 -2.14 -10.92 -13.45
N ALA A 210 -3.04 -11.87 -13.24
CA ALA A 210 -2.71 -13.29 -13.02
C ALA A 210 -2.08 -13.92 -14.28
N GLU A 211 -2.60 -13.64 -15.46
CA GLU A 211 -2.07 -14.11 -16.75
C GLU A 211 -0.64 -13.63 -16.96
N ARG A 212 -0.37 -12.32 -16.76
CA ARG A 212 0.98 -11.75 -16.86
C ARG A 212 1.97 -12.36 -15.87
N LEU A 213 1.55 -12.57 -14.62
CA LEU A 213 2.38 -13.21 -13.60
C LEU A 213 2.69 -14.67 -13.94
N THR A 214 1.70 -15.40 -14.44
CA THR A 214 1.86 -16.81 -14.88
C THR A 214 2.81 -16.92 -16.07
N GLU A 215 2.70 -16.00 -17.03
CA GLU A 215 3.62 -15.92 -18.18
C GLU A 215 5.06 -15.62 -17.71
N CYS A 216 5.25 -14.60 -16.88
CA CYS A 216 6.57 -14.26 -16.32
C CYS A 216 7.16 -15.44 -15.55
N ARG A 217 6.37 -16.12 -14.72
CA ARG A 217 6.78 -17.32 -14.01
C ARG A 217 7.28 -18.42 -14.97
N SER A 218 6.56 -18.63 -16.05
CA SER A 218 6.90 -19.66 -17.05
C SER A 218 8.20 -19.31 -17.79
N ILE A 219 8.38 -18.05 -18.20
CA ILE A 219 9.58 -17.57 -18.90
C ILE A 219 10.83 -17.71 -18.03
N TYR A 220 10.75 -17.32 -16.75
CA TYR A 220 11.91 -17.30 -15.85
C TYR A 220 12.01 -18.51 -14.93
N ASN A 221 11.09 -19.49 -15.08
CA ASN A 221 11.01 -20.72 -14.27
C ASN A 221 11.09 -20.45 -12.77
N THR A 222 10.35 -19.45 -12.29
CA THR A 222 10.35 -19.10 -10.87
C THR A 222 9.47 -20.07 -10.04
N PRO A 223 9.90 -20.52 -8.85
CA PRO A 223 9.11 -21.40 -7.99
C PRO A 223 7.91 -20.70 -7.36
N GLY A 224 7.93 -19.37 -7.26
CA GLY A 224 6.89 -18.57 -6.61
C GLY A 224 6.38 -17.40 -7.44
N ILE A 225 5.25 -16.88 -7.00
CA ILE A 225 4.63 -15.63 -7.47
C ILE A 225 4.42 -14.73 -6.26
N ALA A 226 4.71 -13.43 -6.38
CA ALA A 226 4.56 -12.48 -5.28
C ALA A 226 3.74 -11.24 -5.66
N VAL A 227 2.99 -10.74 -4.69
CA VAL A 227 2.25 -9.48 -4.76
C VAL A 227 2.73 -8.56 -3.64
N SER A 228 3.35 -7.45 -4.03
CA SER A 228 3.90 -6.42 -3.15
C SER A 228 3.52 -5.02 -3.67
N GLY A 229 4.28 -3.97 -3.36
CA GLY A 229 4.12 -2.66 -3.97
C GLY A 229 3.98 -1.51 -3.00
N GLY A 230 2.90 -0.73 -3.14
CA GLY A 230 2.38 0.15 -2.10
C GLY A 230 1.80 -0.71 -0.96
N GLU A 231 0.46 -0.87 -0.94
CA GLU A 231 -0.16 -1.83 -0.02
C GLU A 231 -1.19 -2.69 -0.78
N PRO A 232 -0.94 -3.99 -0.96
CA PRO A 232 -1.82 -4.87 -1.72
C PRO A 232 -3.24 -4.97 -1.17
N THR A 233 -3.41 -4.97 0.13
CA THR A 233 -4.68 -5.22 0.82
C THR A 233 -5.71 -4.10 0.71
N LEU A 234 -5.37 -2.95 0.10
CA LEU A 234 -6.28 -1.81 -0.02
C LEU A 234 -7.54 -2.08 -0.84
N ASN A 235 -7.44 -2.94 -1.86
CA ASN A 235 -8.57 -3.33 -2.71
C ASN A 235 -8.83 -4.83 -2.50
N ARG A 236 -9.64 -5.13 -1.49
CA ARG A 236 -9.93 -6.50 -1.04
C ARG A 236 -10.49 -7.36 -2.17
N ARG A 237 -11.49 -6.87 -2.89
CA ARG A 237 -12.13 -7.62 -3.98
C ARG A 237 -11.11 -7.99 -5.07
N TRP A 238 -10.35 -7.01 -5.55
CA TRP A 238 -9.33 -7.23 -6.57
C TRP A 238 -8.28 -8.26 -6.13
N LEU A 239 -7.81 -8.15 -4.88
CA LEU A 239 -6.75 -9.01 -4.36
C LEU A 239 -7.21 -10.47 -4.19
N ILE A 240 -8.40 -10.68 -3.66
CA ILE A 240 -8.98 -12.01 -3.50
C ILE A 240 -9.20 -12.68 -4.86
N GLU A 241 -9.76 -11.96 -5.82
CA GLU A 241 -9.97 -12.48 -7.19
C GLU A 241 -8.64 -12.77 -7.88
N LEU A 242 -7.60 -11.93 -7.66
CA LEU A 242 -6.25 -12.19 -8.17
C LEU A 242 -5.70 -13.52 -7.64
N PHE A 243 -5.76 -13.76 -6.32
CA PHE A 243 -5.24 -15.01 -5.74
C PHE A 243 -6.03 -16.23 -6.20
N ARG A 244 -7.34 -16.15 -6.39
CA ARG A 244 -8.16 -17.23 -6.98
C ARG A 244 -7.71 -17.56 -8.40
N ASN A 245 -7.56 -16.55 -9.27
CA ASN A 245 -7.05 -16.74 -10.64
C ASN A 245 -5.63 -17.32 -10.64
N LEU A 246 -4.74 -16.80 -9.78
CA LEU A 246 -3.38 -17.32 -9.67
C LEU A 246 -3.36 -18.78 -9.22
N ARG A 247 -4.20 -19.18 -8.27
CA ARG A 247 -4.28 -20.56 -7.79
C ARG A 247 -4.83 -21.50 -8.85
N GLU A 248 -5.83 -21.05 -9.62
CA GLU A 248 -6.36 -21.80 -10.75
C GLU A 248 -5.29 -22.04 -11.81
N MET A 249 -4.57 -21.01 -12.22
CA MET A 249 -3.53 -21.09 -13.25
C MET A 249 -2.24 -21.76 -12.77
N ASN A 250 -1.97 -21.74 -11.46
CA ASN A 250 -0.72 -22.22 -10.84
C ASN A 250 -1.00 -23.09 -9.60
N PRO A 251 -1.59 -24.30 -9.73
CA PRO A 251 -2.14 -25.06 -8.60
C PRO A 251 -1.16 -25.43 -7.49
N LYS A 252 0.14 -25.59 -7.82
CA LYS A 252 1.18 -26.02 -6.87
C LYS A 252 2.18 -24.94 -6.53
N THR A 253 2.02 -23.74 -7.06
CA THR A 253 2.98 -22.64 -6.92
C THR A 253 2.83 -21.96 -5.56
N ARG A 254 3.93 -21.51 -5.00
CA ARG A 254 3.95 -20.61 -3.87
C ARG A 254 3.37 -19.25 -4.30
N LEU A 255 2.31 -18.83 -3.61
CA LEU A 255 1.63 -17.55 -3.84
C LEU A 255 1.81 -16.66 -2.62
N HIS A 256 2.61 -15.63 -2.77
CA HIS A 256 3.12 -14.78 -1.70
C HIS A 256 2.45 -13.41 -1.71
N LEU A 257 2.03 -12.96 -0.53
CA LEU A 257 1.56 -11.61 -0.23
C LEU A 257 2.51 -10.92 0.73
N ASP A 258 3.06 -9.76 0.36
CA ASP A 258 3.71 -8.83 1.28
C ASP A 258 2.74 -7.71 1.67
N SER A 259 2.47 -7.52 2.95
CA SER A 259 1.56 -6.49 3.47
C SER A 259 2.16 -5.74 4.66
N ASN A 260 1.76 -4.49 4.85
CA ASN A 260 2.04 -3.74 6.08
C ASN A 260 1.12 -4.16 7.26
N GLY A 261 0.14 -5.02 7.02
CA GLY A 261 -0.76 -5.59 8.02
C GLY A 261 -1.78 -4.64 8.64
N THR A 262 -1.71 -3.33 8.34
CA THR A 262 -2.45 -2.29 9.08
C THR A 262 -3.96 -2.34 8.93
N ILE A 263 -4.46 -2.93 7.84
CA ILE A 263 -5.90 -2.98 7.53
C ILE A 263 -6.43 -4.40 7.31
N LEU A 264 -5.58 -5.41 7.47
CA LEU A 264 -6.01 -6.79 7.48
C LEU A 264 -6.89 -7.05 8.71
N THR A 265 -7.97 -7.76 8.50
CA THR A 265 -8.85 -8.31 9.53
C THR A 265 -8.75 -9.83 9.49
N GLU A 266 -9.15 -10.52 10.55
CA GLU A 266 -9.11 -11.98 10.63
C GLU A 266 -9.89 -12.62 9.46
N ASP A 267 -11.11 -12.13 9.20
CA ASP A 267 -11.93 -12.59 8.06
C ASP A 267 -11.33 -12.29 6.69
N TYR A 268 -10.50 -11.23 6.58
CA TYR A 268 -9.78 -10.95 5.32
C TYR A 268 -8.60 -11.91 5.13
N VAL A 269 -7.88 -12.23 6.22
CA VAL A 269 -6.82 -13.25 6.19
C VAL A 269 -7.38 -14.61 5.81
N ASP A 270 -8.50 -15.02 6.42
CA ASP A 270 -9.18 -16.29 6.11
C ASP A 270 -9.54 -16.38 4.62
N GLU A 271 -10.12 -15.32 4.07
CA GLU A 271 -10.49 -15.23 2.65
C GLU A 271 -9.26 -15.26 1.71
N LEU A 272 -8.13 -14.67 2.09
CA LEU A 272 -6.86 -14.75 1.35
C LEU A 272 -6.32 -16.17 1.29
N VAL A 273 -6.32 -16.88 2.42
CA VAL A 273 -5.87 -18.27 2.50
C VAL A 273 -6.79 -19.18 1.70
N GLU A 274 -8.11 -19.00 1.81
CA GLU A 274 -9.10 -19.73 1.00
C GLU A 274 -8.94 -19.47 -0.50
N ALA A 275 -8.57 -18.24 -0.89
CA ALA A 275 -8.27 -17.88 -2.27
C ALA A 275 -6.96 -18.50 -2.81
N GLY A 276 -6.18 -19.14 -1.94
CA GLY A 276 -4.97 -19.87 -2.30
C GLY A 276 -3.65 -19.14 -1.98
N CYS A 277 -3.69 -18.01 -1.28
CA CYS A 277 -2.48 -17.38 -0.74
C CYS A 277 -1.87 -18.32 0.32
N ASN A 278 -0.63 -18.75 0.13
CA ASN A 278 0.02 -19.71 1.03
C ASN A 278 1.38 -19.25 1.59
N ASN A 279 1.75 -18.00 1.30
CA ASN A 279 2.89 -17.30 1.93
C ASN A 279 2.46 -15.88 2.25
N ILE A 280 2.55 -15.46 3.52
CA ILE A 280 2.14 -14.12 3.95
C ILE A 280 3.23 -13.47 4.77
N GLY A 281 3.79 -12.38 4.24
CA GLY A 281 4.74 -11.51 4.92
C GLY A 281 4.05 -10.30 5.52
N VAL A 282 4.18 -10.10 6.83
CA VAL A 282 3.67 -8.93 7.53
C VAL A 282 4.81 -8.02 7.96
N GLU A 283 4.67 -6.72 7.73
CA GLU A 283 5.68 -5.72 8.13
C GLU A 283 5.13 -4.75 9.18
N PRO A 284 5.22 -5.06 10.49
CA PRO A 284 4.78 -4.16 11.57
C PRO A 284 5.56 -2.84 11.68
N LYS A 285 6.65 -2.69 10.92
CA LYS A 285 7.50 -1.49 10.77
C LYS A 285 8.39 -1.17 11.96
N ALA A 286 7.94 -1.29 13.21
CA ALA A 286 8.66 -0.87 14.42
C ALA A 286 8.21 -1.65 15.67
N GLY A 287 8.99 -1.56 16.72
CA GLY A 287 8.67 -2.09 18.05
C GLY A 287 7.88 -1.10 18.93
N ARG A 288 8.10 0.21 18.69
CA ARG A 288 7.53 1.30 19.48
C ARG A 288 6.64 2.20 18.60
N LEU A 289 5.57 2.77 19.18
CA LEU A 289 4.62 3.61 18.46
C LEU A 289 5.27 4.88 17.89
N ASP A 290 6.14 5.54 18.62
CA ASP A 290 6.78 6.79 18.15
C ASP A 290 7.74 6.54 16.99
N THR A 291 8.49 5.43 17.00
CA THR A 291 9.28 4.96 15.85
C THR A 291 8.39 4.60 14.67
N TYR A 292 7.27 3.93 14.93
CA TYR A 292 6.27 3.61 13.90
C TYR A 292 5.73 4.87 13.20
N MET A 293 5.35 5.90 13.98
CA MET A 293 4.89 7.19 13.45
C MET A 293 5.97 7.86 12.58
N THR A 294 7.21 7.84 13.06
CA THR A 294 8.37 8.40 12.34
C THR A 294 8.61 7.68 11.01
N ILE A 295 8.53 6.34 10.97
CA ILE A 295 8.75 5.54 9.76
C ILE A 295 7.56 5.68 8.79
N THR A 296 6.34 5.67 9.29
CA THR A 296 5.12 5.62 8.44
C THR A 296 4.64 6.98 7.98
N GLY A 297 5.10 8.07 8.60
CA GLY A 297 4.66 9.44 8.30
C GLY A 297 3.22 9.73 8.73
N ILE A 298 2.66 8.96 9.65
CA ILE A 298 1.32 9.20 10.22
C ILE A 298 1.47 10.16 11.40
N ASN A 299 0.83 11.33 11.31
CA ASN A 299 0.85 12.34 12.37
C ASN A 299 -0.31 12.18 13.37
N ASP A 300 -1.41 11.54 12.98
CA ASP A 300 -2.52 11.20 13.86
C ASP A 300 -2.13 10.01 14.75
N ARG A 301 -1.91 10.27 16.04
CA ARG A 301 -1.47 9.25 17.01
C ARG A 301 -2.49 8.13 17.18
N SER A 302 -3.79 8.45 17.19
CA SER A 302 -4.85 7.44 17.33
C SER A 302 -4.90 6.49 16.13
N LEU A 303 -4.77 7.04 14.92
CA LEU A 303 -4.68 6.23 13.70
C LEU A 303 -3.39 5.41 13.67
N ALA A 304 -2.27 5.99 14.08
CA ALA A 304 -0.99 5.29 14.14
C ALA A 304 -1.04 4.11 15.12
N GLU A 305 -1.60 4.31 16.32
CA GLU A 305 -1.77 3.26 17.33
C GLU A 305 -2.67 2.13 16.83
N LYS A 306 -3.80 2.46 16.19
CA LYS A 306 -4.69 1.48 15.57
C LYS A 306 -3.95 0.62 14.54
N TYR A 307 -3.18 1.24 13.64
CA TYR A 307 -2.46 0.53 12.58
C TYR A 307 -1.28 -0.28 13.13
N PHE A 308 -0.53 0.30 14.06
CA PHE A 308 0.58 -0.36 14.75
C PHE A 308 0.10 -1.63 15.48
N THR A 309 -0.94 -1.51 16.30
CA THR A 309 -1.50 -2.63 17.06
C THR A 309 -2.07 -3.69 16.10
N ASN A 310 -2.77 -3.28 15.05
CA ASN A 310 -3.37 -4.23 14.11
C ASN A 310 -2.32 -5.05 13.36
N SER A 311 -1.21 -4.45 12.93
CA SER A 311 -0.17 -5.18 12.20
C SER A 311 0.48 -6.28 13.04
N TRP A 312 0.67 -6.06 14.34
CA TRP A 312 1.14 -7.08 15.27
C TRP A 312 0.08 -8.14 15.55
N LYS A 313 -1.16 -7.73 15.82
CA LYS A 313 -2.30 -8.66 16.05
C LYS A 313 -2.49 -9.62 14.87
N ILE A 314 -2.39 -9.12 13.65
CA ILE A 314 -2.54 -9.97 12.46
C ILE A 314 -1.39 -10.95 12.29
N LEU A 315 -0.17 -10.58 12.67
CA LEU A 315 0.95 -11.52 12.69
C LEU A 315 0.70 -12.66 13.70
N GLU A 316 0.23 -12.33 14.90
CA GLU A 316 -0.17 -13.30 15.92
C GLU A 316 -1.27 -14.24 15.40
N TYR A 317 -2.36 -13.68 14.86
CA TYR A 317 -3.47 -14.46 14.30
C TYR A 317 -3.02 -15.43 13.19
N LEU A 318 -2.18 -14.97 12.27
CA LEU A 318 -1.62 -15.80 11.21
C LEU A 318 -0.86 -17.01 11.78
N VAL A 319 -0.02 -16.78 12.78
CA VAL A 319 0.75 -17.87 13.41
C VAL A 319 -0.15 -18.84 14.16
N GLU A 320 -1.06 -18.36 14.98
CA GLU A 320 -1.99 -19.18 15.74
C GLU A 320 -2.89 -20.04 14.83
N ARG A 321 -3.37 -19.46 13.74
CA ARG A 321 -4.40 -20.08 12.92
C ARG A 321 -3.88 -20.87 11.73
N TYR A 322 -2.71 -20.46 11.17
CA TYR A 322 -2.29 -20.92 9.84
C TYR A 322 -0.83 -21.39 9.73
N SER A 323 -0.07 -21.46 10.83
CA SER A 323 1.34 -21.87 10.79
C SER A 323 1.58 -23.27 10.24
N ASP A 324 0.56 -24.12 10.18
CA ASP A 324 0.58 -25.46 9.58
C ASP A 324 0.34 -25.49 8.06
N LYS A 325 -0.20 -24.40 7.48
CA LYS A 325 -0.64 -24.32 6.07
C LYS A 325 -0.03 -23.17 5.29
N VAL A 326 0.35 -22.11 5.98
CA VAL A 326 0.86 -20.88 5.40
C VAL A 326 2.29 -20.64 5.89
N TYR A 327 3.21 -20.37 4.98
CA TYR A 327 4.52 -19.89 5.36
C TYR A 327 4.43 -18.41 5.76
N ILE A 328 4.75 -18.10 7.00
CA ILE A 328 4.59 -16.77 7.56
C ILE A 328 5.97 -16.14 7.77
N GLY A 329 6.11 -14.89 7.37
CA GLY A 329 7.31 -14.09 7.62
C GLY A 329 6.96 -12.74 8.25
N ALA A 330 7.84 -12.26 9.12
CA ALA A 330 7.78 -10.92 9.67
C ALA A 330 8.87 -10.04 9.06
N GLY A 331 8.65 -8.72 9.06
CA GLY A 331 9.68 -7.79 8.62
C GLY A 331 9.59 -6.43 9.28
N PHE A 332 10.70 -5.74 9.32
CA PHE A 332 10.76 -4.33 9.69
C PHE A 332 11.93 -3.65 8.98
N ALA A 333 12.01 -2.34 9.11
CA ALA A 333 13.07 -1.57 8.51
C ALA A 333 13.94 -0.94 9.60
N TYR A 334 15.26 -1.04 9.44
CA TYR A 334 16.23 -0.48 10.37
C TYR A 334 16.98 0.70 9.77
N ASN A 335 17.12 1.75 10.57
CA ASN A 335 18.09 2.81 10.40
C ASN A 335 18.34 3.45 11.76
N SER A 336 19.61 3.67 12.11
CA SER A 336 20.02 4.24 13.41
C SER A 336 19.55 5.67 13.68
N GLU A 337 19.02 6.38 12.64
CA GLU A 337 18.44 7.72 12.80
C GLU A 337 17.15 7.72 13.66
N TRP A 338 16.44 6.59 13.74
CA TRP A 338 15.14 6.52 14.43
C TRP A 338 14.88 5.21 15.19
N MET A 339 15.70 4.18 15.03
CA MET A 339 15.54 2.91 15.73
C MET A 339 16.85 2.54 16.43
N SER A 340 16.80 2.37 17.75
CA SER A 340 17.95 1.94 18.54
C SER A 340 18.11 0.41 18.52
N PHE A 341 19.27 -0.09 18.94
CA PHE A 341 19.49 -1.53 19.09
C PHE A 341 18.65 -2.13 20.23
N GLU A 342 18.30 -1.34 21.25
CA GLU A 342 17.36 -1.75 22.30
C GLU A 342 15.96 -2.01 21.71
N GLU A 343 15.48 -1.16 20.80
CA GLU A 343 14.20 -1.38 20.13
C GLU A 343 14.27 -2.61 19.21
N VAL A 344 15.40 -2.85 18.54
CA VAL A 344 15.61 -4.09 17.77
C VAL A 344 15.50 -5.33 18.68
N ALA A 345 16.06 -5.27 19.89
CA ALA A 345 15.93 -6.36 20.87
C ALA A 345 14.47 -6.55 21.31
N GLU A 346 13.72 -5.47 21.57
CA GLU A 346 12.30 -5.52 21.90
C GLU A 346 11.46 -6.14 20.76
N ILE A 347 11.77 -5.82 19.50
CA ILE A 347 11.15 -6.47 18.35
C ILE A 347 11.48 -7.98 18.36
N GLY A 348 12.73 -8.34 18.63
CA GLY A 348 13.17 -9.73 18.73
C GLY A 348 12.43 -10.49 19.82
N ASP A 349 12.30 -9.93 21.02
CA ASP A 349 11.55 -10.51 22.14
C ASP A 349 10.06 -10.70 21.76
N LYS A 350 9.45 -9.71 21.11
CA LYS A 350 8.06 -9.75 20.70
C LYS A 350 7.79 -10.82 19.60
N VAL A 351 8.67 -10.93 18.61
CA VAL A 351 8.54 -11.97 17.57
C VAL A 351 8.81 -13.36 18.16
N ALA A 352 9.81 -13.50 19.04
CA ALA A 352 10.13 -14.77 19.71
C ALA A 352 8.99 -15.25 20.62
N ALA A 353 8.25 -14.33 21.23
CA ALA A 353 7.06 -14.66 22.02
C ALA A 353 5.90 -15.18 21.16
N ILE A 354 5.79 -14.72 19.91
CA ILE A 354 4.80 -15.24 18.93
C ILE A 354 5.25 -16.62 18.43
N ASP A 355 6.39 -16.72 17.78
CA ASP A 355 7.05 -17.97 17.38
C ASP A 355 8.53 -17.72 17.03
N PRO A 356 9.49 -18.31 17.77
CA PRO A 356 10.93 -18.11 17.47
C PRO A 356 11.38 -18.73 16.14
N ARG A 357 10.52 -19.52 15.46
CA ARG A 357 10.80 -20.11 14.14
C ARG A 357 10.39 -19.20 13.00
N LEU A 358 9.65 -18.11 13.26
CA LEU A 358 9.30 -17.14 12.23
C LEU A 358 10.54 -16.63 11.51
N GLN A 359 10.47 -16.58 10.19
CA GLN A 359 11.45 -15.85 9.40
C GLN A 359 11.29 -14.35 9.61
N VAL A 360 12.39 -13.67 9.95
CA VAL A 360 12.41 -12.21 10.11
C VAL A 360 13.33 -11.61 9.07
N THR A 361 12.79 -10.71 8.24
CA THR A 361 13.56 -9.96 7.24
C THR A 361 13.69 -8.50 7.66
N VAL A 362 14.92 -8.03 7.84
CA VAL A 362 15.22 -6.64 8.19
C VAL A 362 15.75 -5.90 6.97
N LEU A 363 15.05 -4.84 6.58
CA LEU A 363 15.46 -3.98 5.47
C LEU A 363 16.39 -2.88 5.99
N ASP A 364 17.51 -2.65 5.29
CA ASP A 364 18.38 -1.51 5.53
C ASP A 364 17.77 -0.25 4.88
N TYR A 365 17.08 0.59 5.64
CA TYR A 365 16.53 1.82 5.09
C TYR A 365 17.64 2.72 4.54
N PHE A 366 17.76 2.74 3.22
CA PHE A 366 18.74 3.56 2.50
C PHE A 366 18.14 4.91 2.05
N PRO A 367 18.99 5.92 1.74
CA PRO A 367 18.53 7.23 1.27
C PRO A 367 17.63 7.11 0.05
N THR A 368 16.36 7.55 0.17
CA THR A 368 15.42 7.57 -0.95
C THR A 368 14.24 8.51 -0.68
N PHE A 369 13.45 8.81 -1.70
CA PHE A 369 12.25 9.63 -1.70
C PHE A 369 12.48 10.98 -1.00
N ARG A 370 11.83 11.25 0.15
CA ARG A 370 11.98 12.50 0.92
C ARG A 370 13.15 12.50 1.89
N ARG A 371 13.63 11.31 2.29
CA ARG A 371 14.77 11.14 3.21
C ARG A 371 16.05 10.76 2.48
N ARG A 372 16.50 11.59 1.54
CA ARG A 372 17.72 11.38 0.76
C ARG A 372 19.01 11.73 1.49
N TYR A 373 18.90 12.40 2.63
CA TYR A 373 20.01 12.90 3.44
C TYR A 373 20.44 11.96 4.55
N ILE A 374 19.70 10.90 4.82
CA ILE A 374 20.04 9.93 5.84
C ILE A 374 21.23 9.08 5.41
N LYS A 375 21.96 8.55 6.38
CA LYS A 375 23.01 7.59 6.11
C LYS A 375 22.41 6.19 5.97
N ARG A 376 22.82 5.44 4.95
CA ARG A 376 22.48 4.02 4.83
C ARG A 376 23.18 3.23 5.94
N PRO A 377 22.52 2.30 6.62
CA PRO A 377 23.17 1.39 7.57
C PRO A 377 24.34 0.65 6.92
N SER A 378 25.44 0.54 7.64
CA SER A 378 26.60 -0.25 7.20
C SER A 378 26.31 -1.75 7.27
N VAL A 379 27.13 -2.56 6.60
CA VAL A 379 27.02 -4.03 6.69
C VAL A 379 27.20 -4.48 8.15
N ASP A 380 28.16 -3.88 8.88
CA ASP A 380 28.42 -4.21 10.29
C ASP A 380 27.23 -3.85 11.21
N GLU A 381 26.56 -2.71 10.97
CA GLU A 381 25.33 -2.37 11.68
C GLU A 381 24.22 -3.40 11.42
N MET A 382 24.03 -3.81 10.17
CA MET A 382 23.02 -4.81 9.83
C MET A 382 23.36 -6.19 10.38
N LEU A 383 24.63 -6.59 10.41
CA LEU A 383 25.09 -7.82 11.07
C LEU A 383 24.89 -7.76 12.60
N LYS A 384 25.07 -6.59 13.21
CA LYS A 384 24.77 -6.39 14.63
C LYS A 384 23.26 -6.52 14.89
N VAL A 385 22.41 -5.94 14.05
CA VAL A 385 20.95 -6.12 14.11
C VAL A 385 20.59 -7.60 14.03
N LYS A 386 21.14 -8.32 13.05
CA LYS A 386 20.95 -9.77 12.90
C LYS A 386 21.32 -10.52 14.17
N LYS A 387 22.52 -10.27 14.71
CA LYS A 387 23.02 -10.92 15.95
C LYS A 387 22.11 -10.68 17.14
N ILE A 388 21.63 -9.43 17.35
CA ILE A 388 20.70 -9.09 18.42
C ILE A 388 19.43 -9.94 18.32
N LEU A 389 18.84 -10.06 17.13
CA LEU A 389 17.62 -10.84 16.91
C LEU A 389 17.86 -12.35 17.15
N GLU A 390 19.01 -12.88 16.71
CA GLU A 390 19.39 -14.28 16.95
C GLU A 390 19.62 -14.56 18.45
N GLU A 391 20.20 -13.62 19.20
CA GLU A 391 20.36 -13.69 20.65
C GLU A 391 19.02 -13.70 21.40
N ARG A 392 17.92 -13.18 20.79
CA ARG A 392 16.55 -13.28 21.31
C ARG A 392 15.87 -14.61 20.94
N GLY A 393 16.59 -15.54 20.32
CA GLY A 393 16.12 -16.89 20.03
C GLY A 393 15.56 -17.09 18.64
N LEU A 394 15.51 -16.07 17.79
CA LEU A 394 15.03 -16.18 16.41
C LEU A 394 15.95 -17.07 15.57
N LYS A 395 15.38 -18.02 14.82
CA LYS A 395 16.14 -19.05 14.09
C LYS A 395 16.48 -18.64 12.65
N THR A 396 15.62 -17.84 12.02
CA THR A 396 15.78 -17.43 10.62
C THR A 396 15.71 -15.92 10.53
N VAL A 397 16.86 -15.27 10.63
CA VAL A 397 17.02 -13.82 10.49
C VAL A 397 17.76 -13.50 9.22
N ILE A 398 17.14 -12.64 8.38
CA ILE A 398 17.69 -12.15 7.12
C ILE A 398 17.85 -10.64 7.24
N VAL A 399 19.01 -10.12 6.90
CA VAL A 399 19.26 -8.68 6.85
C VAL A 399 19.61 -8.26 5.42
N GLN A 400 18.94 -7.23 4.91
CA GLN A 400 19.32 -6.57 3.68
C GLN A 400 20.55 -5.69 3.95
N THR A 401 21.48 -5.67 2.99
CA THR A 401 22.68 -4.83 3.01
C THR A 401 22.91 -4.25 1.61
N ARG A 402 23.86 -3.32 1.50
CA ARG A 402 24.29 -2.82 0.20
C ARG A 402 24.93 -3.88 -0.72
N THR A 403 25.32 -5.01 -0.19
CA THR A 403 25.97 -6.12 -0.94
C THR A 403 25.05 -7.32 -1.15
N GLY A 404 23.76 -7.20 -0.82
CA GLY A 404 22.79 -8.28 -0.92
C GLY A 404 22.16 -8.63 0.44
N HIS A 405 21.46 -9.73 0.50
CA HIS A 405 20.83 -10.24 1.71
C HIS A 405 21.74 -11.25 2.41
N ILE A 406 21.85 -11.17 3.74
CA ILE A 406 22.62 -12.08 4.57
C ILE A 406 21.65 -12.80 5.51
N GLY A 407 21.57 -14.13 5.37
CA GLY A 407 20.67 -14.98 6.14
C GLY A 407 21.37 -15.84 7.19
N PRO A 408 20.73 -16.93 7.65
CA PRO A 408 21.29 -17.87 8.62
C PRO A 408 22.68 -18.40 8.22
N GLY A 409 23.58 -18.53 9.17
CA GLY A 409 24.95 -18.96 8.93
C GLY A 409 25.79 -17.95 8.14
N ASN A 410 25.34 -16.67 8.07
CA ASN A 410 25.95 -15.57 7.30
C ASN A 410 26.10 -15.88 5.79
N ARG A 411 25.24 -16.72 5.25
CA ARG A 411 25.15 -16.96 3.80
C ARG A 411 24.55 -15.73 3.10
N SER A 412 25.15 -15.34 1.99
CA SER A 412 24.71 -14.21 1.16
C SER A 412 23.88 -14.71 -0.02
N ALA A 413 22.84 -13.94 -0.39
CA ALA A 413 22.04 -14.11 -1.59
C ALA A 413 21.92 -12.78 -2.36
#